data_e9c045504fea16db8f1eb1f923890961
#
_entry.id   e9c045504fea16db8f1eb1f923890961
#
_cell.length_a   1.000
_cell.length_b   1.000
_cell.length_c   1.000
_cell.angle_alpha   90.00
_cell.angle_beta   90.00
_cell.angle_gamma   90.00
#
_symmetry.space_group_name_H-M   'P 1'
#
loop_
_entity.id
_entity.type
_entity.pdbx_description
1 polymer ?
#
loop_
_entity_poly.entity_id
_entity_poly.type
_entity_poly.pdbx_seq_one_letter_code
_entity_poly.pdbx_strand_id
1 'polypeptide(L)' 'MRAADCPLCGEHIEAQDDDELFRKGRAHADEKHADQNITDEQIRQVPARDA' A
#
# COMPACT_ATOMS: atom_id res chain seq x y z
N MET A 1 1.67 -4.17 -14.65
CA MET A 1 1.65 -4.35 -13.19
C MET A 1 1.96 -3.05 -12.48
N ARG A 2 1.50 -2.93 -11.26
CA ARG A 2 1.72 -1.73 -10.44
C ARG A 2 2.50 -2.11 -9.19
N ALA A 3 3.28 -1.18 -8.69
CA ALA A 3 4.08 -1.42 -7.50
C ALA A 3 4.14 -0.17 -6.63
N ALA A 4 4.34 -0.37 -5.35
CA ALA A 4 4.54 0.73 -4.41
C ALA A 4 5.38 0.24 -3.23
N ASP A 5 6.00 1.16 -2.52
CA ASP A 5 6.75 0.85 -1.31
C ASP A 5 6.01 1.43 -0.11
N CYS A 6 5.91 0.67 0.96
CA CYS A 6 5.30 1.17 2.18
C CYS A 6 6.17 2.30 2.76
N PRO A 7 5.62 3.51 2.96
CA PRO A 7 6.42 4.62 3.48
C PRO A 7 6.79 4.46 4.95
N LEU A 8 6.15 3.54 5.65
CA LEU A 8 6.38 3.35 7.08
C LEU A 8 7.46 2.33 7.37
N CYS A 9 7.56 1.29 6.55
CA CYS A 9 8.53 0.22 6.78
C CYS A 9 9.36 -0.12 5.54
N GLY A 10 9.04 0.46 4.39
CA GLY A 10 9.79 0.24 3.16
C GLY A 10 9.51 -1.08 2.47
N GLU A 11 8.46 -1.80 2.86
CA GLU A 11 8.12 -3.07 2.21
C GLU A 11 7.64 -2.83 0.79
N HIS A 12 8.15 -3.63 -0.14
CA HIS A 12 7.76 -3.54 -1.54
C HIS A 12 6.48 -4.34 -1.79
N ILE A 13 5.51 -3.71 -2.45
CA ILE A 13 4.22 -4.31 -2.74
C ILE A 13 3.98 -4.24 -4.23
N GLU A 14 3.63 -5.37 -4.85
CA GLU A 14 3.31 -5.44 -6.27
C GLU A 14 1.91 -6.01 -6.47
N ALA A 15 1.22 -5.52 -7.51
CA ALA A 15 -0.13 -5.94 -7.83
C ALA A 15 -0.37 -5.85 -9.33
N GLN A 16 -1.45 -6.42 -9.81
CA GLN A 16 -1.78 -6.41 -11.23
C GLN A 16 -2.30 -5.04 -11.68
N ASP A 17 -3.04 -4.36 -10.82
CA ASP A 17 -3.63 -3.06 -11.12
C ASP A 17 -3.72 -2.22 -9.86
N ASP A 18 -4.21 -0.99 -10.01
CA ASP A 18 -4.29 -0.06 -8.89
C ASP A 18 -5.26 -0.53 -7.81
N ASP A 19 -6.39 -1.13 -8.20
CA ASP A 19 -7.36 -1.62 -7.22
C ASP A 19 -6.75 -2.72 -6.36
N GLU A 20 -6.06 -3.67 -6.98
CA GLU A 20 -5.40 -4.73 -6.24
C GLU A 20 -4.27 -4.18 -5.38
N LEU A 21 -3.52 -3.22 -5.91
CA LEU A 21 -2.45 -2.58 -5.15
C LEU A 21 -3.01 -1.90 -3.90
N PHE A 22 -4.12 -1.19 -4.03
CA PHE A 22 -4.78 -0.56 -2.89
C PHE A 22 -5.19 -1.58 -1.85
N ARG A 23 -5.78 -2.70 -2.27
CA ARG A 23 -6.20 -3.76 -1.34
C ARG A 23 -5.02 -4.36 -0.60
N LYS A 24 -3.93 -4.61 -1.32
CA LYS A 24 -2.72 -5.15 -0.69
C LYS A 24 -2.11 -4.15 0.29
N GLY A 25 -2.07 -2.89 -0.09
CA GLY A 25 -1.59 -1.84 0.80
C GLY A 25 -2.44 -1.71 2.05
N ARG A 26 -3.75 -1.79 1.89
CA ARG A 26 -4.69 -1.74 3.02
C ARG A 26 -4.48 -2.95 3.95
N ALA A 27 -4.36 -4.14 3.38
CA ALA A 27 -4.13 -5.34 4.17
C ALA A 27 -2.80 -5.25 4.92
N HIS A 28 -1.76 -4.74 4.25
CA HIS A 28 -0.46 -4.53 4.89
C HIS A 28 -0.58 -3.56 6.05
N ALA A 29 -1.28 -2.44 5.85
CA ALA A 29 -1.45 -1.44 6.90
C ALA A 29 -2.23 -2.00 8.08
N ASP A 30 -3.29 -2.77 7.81
CA ASP A 30 -4.08 -3.37 8.87
C ASP A 30 -3.30 -4.40 9.67
N GLU A 31 -2.40 -5.13 9.02
CA GLU A 31 -1.62 -6.17 9.67
C GLU A 31 -0.38 -5.63 10.38
N LYS A 32 0.37 -4.76 9.69
CA LYS A 32 1.67 -4.32 10.19
C LYS A 32 1.60 -2.97 10.91
N HIS A 33 0.62 -2.16 10.60
CA HIS A 33 0.52 -0.80 11.12
C HIS A 33 -0.86 -0.53 11.72
N ALA A 34 -1.49 -1.54 12.29
CA ALA A 34 -2.85 -1.43 12.82
C ALA A 34 -2.98 -0.37 13.91
N ASP A 35 -1.94 -0.18 14.69
CA ASP A 35 -1.93 0.79 15.79
C ASP A 35 -1.69 2.22 15.33
N GLN A 36 -1.41 2.44 14.04
CA GLN A 36 -1.12 3.77 13.50
C GLN A 36 -2.33 4.43 12.84
N ASN A 37 -3.47 3.73 12.80
CA ASN A 37 -4.72 4.27 12.26
C ASN A 37 -4.57 4.77 10.82
N ILE A 38 -3.98 3.95 9.97
CA ILE A 38 -3.78 4.29 8.56
C ILE A 38 -5.14 4.35 7.87
N THR A 39 -5.41 5.47 7.18
CA THR A 39 -6.67 5.66 6.46
C THR A 39 -6.52 5.29 4.99
N ASP A 40 -7.67 5.09 4.32
CA ASP A 40 -7.67 4.82 2.89
C ASP A 40 -7.04 5.97 2.10
N GLU A 41 -7.26 7.19 2.55
CA GLU A 41 -6.66 8.35 1.90
C GLU A 41 -5.15 8.30 1.96
N GLN A 42 -4.59 7.91 3.10
CA GLN A 42 -3.15 7.78 3.23
C GLN A 42 -2.58 6.71 2.32
N ILE A 43 -3.30 5.62 2.16
CA ILE A 43 -2.87 4.55 1.26
C ILE A 43 -2.87 5.05 -0.18
N ARG A 44 -3.88 5.82 -0.58
CA ARG A 44 -3.95 6.35 -1.93
C ARG A 44 -2.88 7.39 -2.23
N GLN A 45 -2.34 8.04 -1.21
CA GLN A 45 -1.27 9.01 -1.39
C GLN A 45 0.09 8.37 -1.63
N VAL A 46 0.22 7.07 -1.37
CA VAL A 46 1.47 6.36 -1.65
C VAL A 46 1.66 6.28 -3.17
N PRO A 47 2.80 6.75 -3.69
CA PRO A 47 3.03 6.73 -5.14
C PRO A 47 3.06 5.31 -5.68
N ALA A 48 2.23 5.06 -6.69
CA ALA A 48 2.26 3.79 -7.41
C ALA A 48 3.02 4.00 -8.73
N ARG A 49 3.79 2.99 -9.13
CA ARG A 49 4.56 3.05 -10.36
C ARG A 49 4.41 1.74 -11.12
N ASP A 50 4.76 1.78 -12.39
CA ASP A 50 4.76 0.56 -13.20
C ASP A 50 5.92 -0.34 -12.76
N ALA A 51 5.57 -1.58 -12.53
CA ALA A 51 6.57 -2.58 -12.11
C ALA A 51 7.20 -3.27 -13.31
#